data_99a6b8e238054fdbb1f270add8e4e4f5
#
_entry.id   99a6b8e238054fdbb1f270add8e4e4f5
#
_cell.length_a   1.000
_cell.length_b   1.000
_cell.length_c   1.000
_cell.angle_alpha   90.00
_cell.angle_beta   90.00
_cell.angle_gamma   90.00
#
_symmetry.space_group_name_H-M   'P 1'
#
loop_
_entity.id
_entity.type
_entity.pdbx_description
1 polymer ?
#
loop_
_entity_poly.entity_id
_entity_poly.type
_entity_poly.pdbx_seq_one_letter_code
_entity_poly.pdbx_strand_id
1 'polypeptide(L)'
;MITLALLKQMEVDNVADLAIDQNLFWEELPLNHNGKPATGVWLVTRGGNAGDAKGHNLHCTVDFFVALANKPKTEAVHQEILRWIIANPCFCELSGTVGSTTYAFSNIRLRSVTTPQNYGATENGVIVKIASAEVIYDLLENTN
;
A
#
# COMPACT_ATOMS: atom_id res chain seq x y z
N MET A 1 4.12 2.40 -8.92
CA MET A 1 3.02 1.69 -9.65
C MET A 1 2.61 0.39 -9.00
N ILE A 2 3.55 -0.34 -8.41
CA ILE A 2 3.18 -1.56 -7.63
C ILE A 2 2.24 -1.22 -6.46
N THR A 3 2.36 -0.06 -5.86
CA THR A 3 1.46 0.39 -4.79
C THR A 3 0.01 0.48 -5.25
N LEU A 4 -0.24 0.97 -6.46
CA LEU A 4 -1.59 1.04 -7.00
C LEU A 4 -2.18 -0.36 -7.23
N ALA A 5 -1.36 -1.30 -7.72
CA ALA A 5 -1.79 -2.68 -7.91
C ALA A 5 -2.13 -3.35 -6.56
N LEU A 6 -1.33 -3.08 -5.53
CA LEU A 6 -1.60 -3.56 -4.18
C LEU A 6 -2.88 -2.95 -3.59
N LEU A 7 -3.08 -1.65 -3.80
CA LEU A 7 -4.32 -0.97 -3.38
C LEU A 7 -5.56 -1.64 -3.97
N LYS A 8 -5.53 -1.91 -5.27
CA LYS A 8 -6.65 -2.57 -5.95
C LYS A 8 -6.90 -3.96 -5.38
N GLN A 9 -5.84 -4.70 -5.11
CA GLN A 9 -5.99 -6.03 -4.52
C GLN A 9 -6.54 -5.98 -3.11
N MET A 10 -6.13 -4.99 -2.31
CA MET A 10 -6.70 -4.79 -0.98
C MET A 10 -8.20 -4.50 -1.04
N GLU A 11 -8.63 -3.70 -2.00
CA GLU A 11 -10.06 -3.41 -2.20
C GLU A 11 -10.83 -4.68 -2.62
N VAL A 12 -10.28 -5.45 -3.55
CA VAL A 12 -10.88 -6.71 -4.01
C VAL A 12 -10.99 -7.72 -2.86
N ASP A 13 -9.97 -7.82 -2.03
CA ASP A 13 -9.93 -8.72 -0.88
C ASP A 13 -10.70 -8.18 0.33
N ASN A 14 -11.29 -7.00 0.19
CA ASN A 14 -12.10 -6.36 1.22
C ASN A 14 -11.36 -6.20 2.55
N VAL A 15 -10.11 -5.77 2.50
CA VAL A 15 -9.29 -5.55 3.71
C VAL A 15 -9.88 -4.38 4.50
N ALA A 16 -10.36 -4.65 5.71
CA ALA A 16 -10.89 -3.65 6.64
C ALA A 16 -11.98 -2.74 6.04
N ASP A 17 -12.73 -3.22 5.05
CA ASP A 17 -13.75 -2.46 4.32
C ASP A 17 -13.20 -1.18 3.67
N LEU A 18 -11.91 -1.17 3.31
CA LEU A 18 -11.28 -0.04 2.65
C LEU A 18 -11.71 0.06 1.20
N ALA A 19 -11.93 1.29 0.74
CA ALA A 19 -12.31 1.58 -0.64
C ALA A 19 -11.45 2.71 -1.20
N ILE A 20 -11.00 2.54 -2.45
CA ILE A 20 -10.13 3.51 -3.14
C ILE A 20 -10.85 4.87 -3.23
N ASP A 21 -10.09 5.93 -2.98
CA ASP A 21 -10.53 7.33 -2.98
C ASP A 21 -11.54 7.71 -1.88
N GLN A 22 -11.90 6.78 -1.01
CA GLN A 22 -12.73 7.06 0.16
C GLN A 22 -11.91 7.03 1.45
N ASN A 23 -11.22 5.93 1.70
CA ASN A 23 -10.37 5.73 2.87
C ASN A 23 -9.09 4.94 2.55
N LEU A 24 -8.82 4.71 1.27
CA LEU A 24 -7.64 4.03 0.76
C LEU A 24 -7.06 4.85 -0.38
N PHE A 25 -5.83 5.37 -0.20
CA PHE A 25 -5.25 6.35 -1.10
C PHE A 25 -3.88 5.93 -1.62
N TRP A 26 -3.57 6.38 -2.83
CA TRP A 26 -2.32 6.07 -3.51
C TRP A 26 -1.27 7.14 -3.25
N GLU A 27 -0.21 6.74 -2.57
CA GLU A 27 1.03 7.49 -2.30
C GLU A 27 0.87 8.78 -1.48
N GLU A 28 -0.32 9.34 -1.34
CA GLU A 28 -0.54 10.52 -0.53
C GLU A 28 -1.91 10.51 0.14
N LEU A 29 -1.98 11.11 1.29
CA LEU A 29 -3.24 11.32 1.99
C LEU A 29 -3.81 12.67 1.53
N PRO A 30 -4.98 12.69 0.88
CA PRO A 30 -5.55 13.94 0.40
C PRO A 30 -6.02 14.84 1.55
N LEU A 31 -6.16 16.12 1.26
CA LEU A 31 -6.80 17.04 2.19
C LEU A 31 -8.32 16.91 2.10
N ASN A 32 -8.99 17.03 3.24
CA ASN A 32 -10.44 17.09 3.27
C ASN A 32 -10.92 18.50 2.89
N HIS A 33 -12.23 18.73 2.85
CA HIS A 33 -12.82 20.01 2.49
C HIS A 33 -12.47 21.16 3.45
N ASN A 34 -11.92 20.88 4.63
CA ASN A 34 -11.45 21.88 5.58
C ASN A 34 -9.94 22.17 5.44
N GLY A 35 -9.28 21.61 4.43
CA GLY A 35 -7.84 21.78 4.20
C GLY A 35 -6.95 20.97 5.16
N LYS A 36 -7.52 20.05 5.92
CA LYS A 36 -6.78 19.14 6.83
C LYS A 36 -6.59 17.78 6.19
N PRO A 37 -5.55 17.00 6.59
CA PRO A 37 -5.39 15.65 6.09
C PRO A 37 -6.63 14.80 6.35
N ALA A 38 -7.07 14.08 5.34
CA ALA A 38 -8.16 13.11 5.47
C ALA A 38 -7.72 11.95 6.38
N THR A 39 -8.68 11.19 6.89
CA THR A 39 -8.39 9.94 7.58
C THR A 39 -8.41 8.78 6.60
N GLY A 40 -7.56 7.81 6.80
CA GLY A 40 -7.53 6.64 5.92
C GLY A 40 -6.22 5.88 5.96
N VAL A 41 -6.03 5.09 4.92
CA VAL A 41 -4.82 4.30 4.68
C VAL A 41 -4.20 4.78 3.37
N TRP A 42 -2.88 4.94 3.35
CA TRP A 42 -2.18 5.25 2.11
C TRP A 42 -0.88 4.47 2.02
N LEU A 43 -0.50 4.11 0.79
CA LEU A 43 0.66 3.30 0.51
C LEU A 43 1.74 4.14 -0.16
N VAL A 44 2.98 4.01 0.33
CA VAL A 44 4.13 4.74 -0.21
C VAL A 44 5.27 3.75 -0.40
N THR A 45 5.97 3.86 -1.53
CA THR A 45 7.19 3.09 -1.76
C THR A 45 8.38 3.78 -1.08
N ARG A 46 9.26 2.96 -0.54
CA ARG A 46 10.49 3.41 0.10
C ARG A 46 11.65 2.54 -0.38
N GLY A 47 12.69 3.18 -0.89
CA GLY A 47 13.89 2.50 -1.36
C GLY A 47 13.62 1.53 -2.51
N GLY A 48 14.58 0.67 -2.76
CA GLY A 48 14.46 -0.40 -3.73
C GLY A 48 15.62 -0.44 -4.72
N ASN A 49 15.58 -1.43 -5.60
CA ASN A 49 16.49 -1.54 -6.72
C ASN A 49 15.73 -1.88 -8.00
N ALA A 50 16.38 -1.61 -9.13
CA ALA A 50 15.74 -1.71 -10.44
C ALA A 50 15.63 -3.14 -10.98
N GLY A 51 16.09 -4.14 -10.24
CA GLY A 51 16.12 -5.51 -10.74
C GLY A 51 17.10 -5.69 -11.89
N ASP A 52 16.81 -6.64 -12.77
CA ASP A 52 17.64 -6.88 -13.95
C ASP A 52 17.14 -6.06 -15.16
N ALA A 53 17.90 -6.13 -16.28
CA ALA A 53 17.59 -5.37 -17.49
C ALA A 53 16.30 -5.81 -18.18
N LYS A 54 15.74 -6.96 -17.80
CA LYS A 54 14.47 -7.48 -18.34
C LYS A 54 13.27 -7.17 -17.46
N GLY A 55 13.48 -6.40 -16.37
CA GLY A 55 12.41 -6.06 -15.45
C GLY A 55 12.04 -7.19 -14.48
N HIS A 56 12.98 -8.09 -14.19
CA HIS A 56 12.77 -9.16 -13.21
C HIS A 56 13.38 -8.77 -11.86
N ASN A 57 12.79 -9.26 -10.79
CA ASN A 57 13.25 -9.07 -9.42
C ASN A 57 13.41 -7.60 -9.03
N LEU A 58 12.47 -6.75 -9.45
CA LEU A 58 12.38 -5.42 -8.91
C LEU A 58 12.05 -5.52 -7.42
N HIS A 59 12.63 -4.63 -6.65
CA HIS A 59 12.51 -4.67 -5.20
C HIS A 59 12.19 -3.29 -4.66
N CYS A 60 11.25 -3.22 -3.74
CA CYS A 60 10.98 -2.02 -2.95
C CYS A 60 10.40 -2.40 -1.59
N THR A 61 10.34 -1.43 -0.69
CA THR A 61 9.56 -1.55 0.53
C THR A 61 8.31 -0.69 0.38
N VAL A 62 7.15 -1.24 0.71
CA VAL A 62 5.91 -0.50 0.74
C VAL A 62 5.53 -0.25 2.19
N ASP A 63 5.33 1.00 2.53
CA ASP A 63 4.82 1.40 3.84
C ASP A 63 3.32 1.67 3.73
N PHE A 64 2.56 0.98 4.57
CA PHE A 64 1.10 1.13 4.69
C PHE A 64 0.84 2.00 5.91
N PHE A 65 0.52 3.25 5.66
CA PHE A 65 0.21 4.22 6.72
C PHE A 65 -1.25 4.15 7.08
N VAL A 66 -1.56 4.11 8.36
CA VAL A 66 -2.93 4.02 8.87
C VAL A 66 -3.18 5.15 9.86
N ALA A 67 -4.10 6.04 9.54
CA ALA A 67 -4.52 7.13 10.41
C ALA A 67 -6.04 7.29 10.32
N LEU A 68 -6.76 6.77 11.29
CA LEU A 68 -8.21 6.81 11.32
C LEU A 68 -8.71 7.71 12.47
N ALA A 69 -10.02 7.81 12.60
CA ALA A 69 -10.66 8.78 13.50
C ALA A 69 -10.25 8.64 14.97
N ASN A 70 -9.84 7.44 15.40
CA ASN A 70 -9.43 7.22 16.77
C ASN A 70 -8.42 6.06 16.86
N LYS A 71 -7.77 5.94 18.00
CA LYS A 71 -6.76 4.91 18.22
C LYS A 71 -7.28 3.48 18.07
N PRO A 72 -8.43 3.09 18.63
CA PRO A 72 -8.93 1.72 18.44
C PRO A 72 -9.18 1.34 17.00
N LYS A 73 -9.75 2.24 16.17
CA LYS A 73 -9.95 1.99 14.74
C LYS A 73 -8.63 1.87 14.00
N THR A 74 -7.68 2.75 14.29
CA THR A 74 -6.34 2.73 13.69
C THR A 74 -5.64 1.40 13.99
N GLU A 75 -5.67 0.96 15.24
CA GLU A 75 -5.08 -0.33 15.64
C GLU A 75 -5.76 -1.51 14.95
N ALA A 76 -7.09 -1.52 14.88
CA ALA A 76 -7.82 -2.61 14.25
C ALA A 76 -7.49 -2.74 12.77
N VAL A 77 -7.47 -1.64 12.03
CA VAL A 77 -7.14 -1.64 10.60
C VAL A 77 -5.67 -2.00 10.38
N HIS A 78 -4.77 -1.48 11.20
CA HIS A 78 -3.36 -1.84 11.16
C HIS A 78 -3.17 -3.36 11.31
N GLN A 79 -3.83 -3.98 12.27
CA GLN A 79 -3.76 -5.43 12.47
C GLN A 79 -4.32 -6.22 11.29
N GLU A 80 -5.41 -5.76 10.67
CA GLU A 80 -5.97 -6.40 9.48
C GLU A 80 -5.01 -6.33 8.29
N ILE A 81 -4.34 -5.20 8.10
CA ILE A 81 -3.34 -5.04 7.04
C ILE A 81 -2.16 -6.00 7.28
N LEU A 82 -1.66 -6.07 8.50
CA LEU A 82 -0.59 -7.03 8.84
C LEU A 82 -0.99 -8.47 8.54
N ARG A 83 -2.21 -8.86 8.91
CA ARG A 83 -2.74 -10.19 8.63
C ARG A 83 -2.85 -10.45 7.12
N TRP A 84 -3.30 -9.44 6.36
CA TRP A 84 -3.39 -9.54 4.91
C TRP A 84 -2.02 -9.75 4.27
N ILE A 85 -1.00 -9.01 4.70
CA ILE A 85 0.37 -9.18 4.21
C ILE A 85 0.87 -10.59 4.51
N ILE A 86 0.68 -11.06 5.73
CA ILE A 86 1.13 -12.40 6.17
C ILE A 86 0.39 -13.50 5.42
N ALA A 87 -0.90 -13.32 5.18
CA ALA A 87 -1.75 -14.30 4.50
C ALA A 87 -1.49 -14.38 2.99
N ASN A 88 -0.84 -13.37 2.41
CA ASN A 88 -0.62 -13.28 0.97
C ASN A 88 0.88 -13.15 0.65
N PRO A 89 1.67 -14.21 0.88
CA PRO A 89 3.11 -14.16 0.62
C PRO A 89 3.44 -14.03 -0.86
N CYS A 90 2.51 -14.34 -1.76
CA CYS A 90 2.71 -14.18 -3.19
C CYS A 90 1.38 -13.98 -3.93
N PHE A 91 1.48 -13.27 -5.04
CA PHE A 91 0.44 -13.14 -6.05
C PHE A 91 1.03 -13.50 -7.41
N CYS A 92 0.27 -14.21 -8.24
CA CYS A 92 0.71 -14.53 -9.61
C CYS A 92 0.77 -13.29 -10.47
N GLU A 93 -0.29 -12.49 -10.45
CA GLU A 93 -0.40 -11.25 -11.22
C GLU A 93 -1.18 -10.21 -10.43
N LEU A 94 -0.74 -8.96 -10.53
CA LEU A 94 -1.47 -7.79 -10.07
C LEU A 94 -1.40 -6.72 -11.13
N SER A 95 -2.39 -5.86 -11.20
CA SER A 95 -2.39 -4.73 -12.13
C SER A 95 -3.03 -3.50 -11.52
N GLY A 96 -2.62 -2.35 -12.04
CA GLY A 96 -3.21 -1.06 -11.70
C GLY A 96 -3.29 -0.17 -12.93
N THR A 97 -4.34 0.62 -13.04
CA THR A 97 -4.58 1.48 -14.18
C THR A 97 -4.51 2.94 -13.76
N VAL A 98 -3.74 3.73 -14.50
CA VAL A 98 -3.66 5.18 -14.35
C VAL A 98 -4.04 5.79 -15.67
N GLY A 99 -5.15 6.55 -15.69
CA GLY A 99 -5.69 7.06 -16.94
C GLY A 99 -6.07 5.91 -17.88
N SER A 100 -5.48 5.88 -19.07
CA SER A 100 -5.69 4.82 -20.06
C SER A 100 -4.60 3.75 -20.05
N THR A 101 -3.60 3.85 -19.17
CA THR A 101 -2.46 2.93 -19.12
C THR A 101 -2.64 1.94 -17.99
N THR A 102 -2.58 0.65 -18.31
CA THR A 102 -2.57 -0.43 -17.32
C THR A 102 -1.16 -0.93 -17.12
N TYR A 103 -0.72 -0.97 -15.87
CA TYR A 103 0.56 -1.51 -15.46
C TYR A 103 0.32 -2.87 -14.83
N ALA A 104 0.99 -3.89 -15.34
CA ALA A 104 0.84 -5.26 -14.86
C ALA A 104 2.15 -5.79 -14.31
N PHE A 105 2.04 -6.61 -13.27
CA PHE A 105 3.17 -7.19 -12.57
C PHE A 105 2.91 -8.68 -12.34
N SER A 106 3.97 -9.47 -12.29
CA SER A 106 3.88 -10.91 -12.01
C SER A 106 4.88 -11.32 -10.92
N ASN A 107 4.70 -12.52 -10.42
CA ASN A 107 5.58 -13.09 -9.38
C ASN A 107 5.78 -12.15 -8.20
N ILE A 108 4.71 -11.56 -7.73
CA ILE A 108 4.75 -10.62 -6.61
C ILE A 108 4.93 -11.41 -5.31
N ARG A 109 5.97 -11.09 -4.57
CA ARG A 109 6.27 -11.71 -3.26
C ARG A 109 6.26 -10.64 -2.20
N LEU A 110 5.49 -10.87 -1.15
CA LEU A 110 5.36 -9.96 -0.02
C LEU A 110 5.96 -10.59 1.23
N ARG A 111 6.69 -9.80 1.98
CA ARG A 111 7.21 -10.20 3.29
C ARG A 111 7.05 -9.03 4.26
N SER A 112 6.38 -9.28 5.40
CA SER A 112 6.30 -8.28 6.45
C SER A 112 7.69 -7.99 7.00
N VAL A 113 8.01 -6.71 7.17
CA VAL A 113 9.30 -6.27 7.72
C VAL A 113 9.06 -5.26 8.84
N THR A 114 10.09 -5.04 9.65
CA THR A 114 10.02 -4.09 10.74
C THR A 114 9.84 -2.68 10.19
N THR A 115 8.84 -1.98 10.71
CA THR A 115 8.59 -0.57 10.39
C THR A 115 9.56 0.34 11.12
N PRO A 116 9.90 1.50 10.51
CA PRO A 116 10.55 2.57 11.25
C PRO A 116 9.67 2.98 12.45
N GLN A 117 10.28 3.11 13.61
CA GLN A 117 9.56 3.53 14.82
C GLN A 117 9.34 5.04 14.83
N ASN A 118 8.30 5.48 15.55
CA ASN A 118 7.99 6.88 15.81
C ASN A 118 7.54 7.68 14.59
N TYR A 119 6.62 7.14 13.82
CA TYR A 119 5.87 7.98 12.93
C TYR A 119 4.90 8.82 13.78
N GLY A 120 4.90 10.14 13.58
CA GLY A 120 4.22 11.09 14.44
C GLY A 120 2.70 10.95 14.49
N ALA A 121 2.06 11.94 15.10
CA ALA A 121 0.61 12.07 15.10
C ALA A 121 0.16 12.99 13.95
N THR A 122 -1.09 12.84 13.51
CA THR A 122 -1.72 13.81 12.61
C THR A 122 -1.95 15.14 13.34
N GLU A 123 -2.29 16.22 12.62
CA GLU A 123 -2.63 17.51 13.21
C GLU A 123 -3.76 17.40 14.26
N ASN A 124 -4.63 16.41 14.11
CA ASN A 124 -5.72 16.16 15.05
C ASN A 124 -5.31 15.26 16.24
N GLY A 125 -4.04 14.97 16.38
CA GLY A 125 -3.52 14.13 17.47
C GLY A 125 -3.78 12.63 17.29
N VAL A 126 -4.25 12.19 16.13
CA VAL A 126 -4.45 10.77 15.84
C VAL A 126 -3.10 10.12 15.57
N ILE A 127 -2.82 9.03 16.26
CA ILE A 127 -1.59 8.27 16.06
C ILE A 127 -1.60 7.61 14.68
N VAL A 128 -0.51 7.79 13.94
CA VAL A 128 -0.28 7.11 12.67
C VAL A 128 0.45 5.80 12.96
N LYS A 129 -0.14 4.69 12.53
CA LYS A 129 0.51 3.38 12.55
C LYS A 129 1.02 3.02 11.17
N ILE A 130 2.13 2.29 11.12
CA ILE A 130 2.72 1.85 9.86
C ILE A 130 2.87 0.34 9.88
N ALA A 131 2.45 -0.30 8.78
CA ALA A 131 2.85 -1.66 8.45
C ALA A 131 3.76 -1.58 7.24
N SER A 132 4.81 -2.39 7.19
CA SER A 132 5.73 -2.39 6.06
C SER A 132 5.87 -3.78 5.47
N ALA A 133 5.99 -3.84 4.14
CA ALA A 133 6.25 -5.07 3.42
C ALA A 133 7.39 -4.86 2.42
N GLU A 134 8.32 -5.80 2.41
CA GLU A 134 9.27 -5.93 1.32
C GLU A 134 8.54 -6.58 0.15
N VAL A 135 8.64 -5.98 -1.03
CA VAL A 135 7.96 -6.43 -2.23
C VAL A 135 8.99 -6.70 -3.31
N ILE A 136 8.98 -7.91 -3.85
CA ILE A 136 9.80 -8.29 -5.00
C ILE A 136 8.85 -8.71 -6.11
N TYR A 137 9.05 -8.20 -7.30
CA TYR A 137 8.12 -8.43 -8.40
C TYR A 137 8.80 -8.33 -9.76
N ASP A 138 8.13 -8.85 -10.78
CA ASP A 138 8.52 -8.76 -12.17
C ASP A 138 7.56 -7.84 -12.91
N LEU A 139 8.08 -7.03 -13.83
CA LEU A 139 7.25 -6.30 -14.77
C LEU A 139 6.73 -7.25 -15.84
N LEU A 140 5.43 -7.18 -16.12
CA LEU A 140 4.89 -7.81 -17.31
C LEU A 140 5.04 -6.84 -18.48
N GLU A 141 5.47 -7.37 -19.65
CA GLU A 141 5.52 -6.57 -20.86
C GLU A 141 4.11 -6.06 -21.20
N ASN A 142 4.02 -4.73 -21.42
CA ASN A 142 2.80 -4.15 -21.94
C ASN A 142 2.64 -4.58 -23.40
N THR A 143 1.92 -5.66 -23.62
CA THR A 143 1.41 -5.98 -24.96
C THR A 143 0.17 -5.12 -25.18
N ASN A 144 0.37 -4.02 -25.84
CA ASN A 144 -0.76 -3.27 -26.37
C ASN A 144 -1.42 -4.07 -27.49
#